data_664af9657bc748218397f1d8575b0f5e
#
_entry.id   664af9657bc748218397f1d8575b0f5e
#
_cell.length_a   1.000
_cell.length_b   1.000
_cell.length_c   1.000
_cell.angle_alpha   90.00
_cell.angle_beta   90.00
_cell.angle_gamma   90.00
#
_symmetry.space_group_name_H-M   'P 1'
#
loop_
_entity.id
_entity.type
_entity.pdbx_description
1 polymer ?
#
loop_
_entity_poly.entity_id
_entity_poly.type
_entity_poly.pdbx_seq_one_letter_code
_entity_poly.pdbx_strand_id
1 'polypeptide(L)'
;MAERPPGSNEKLVSEVSQSKITVQNKHGEKLVGLLHYNGSRKLVIVCHGFRSSKDEKIFVSLGSALTIQGISVFRFDFAGNGESEGVFRYGNYKREAEDIRSVILYFLEQNYEISAIIGHSKVYHDVHIVINISGRFALERGIEGRLGKDFRQRIEKDGFIDVKDKTGKFEYRVTEESLKDRLETDMRAACLSIDMKCRVLTVHGSKDEIVPAEDAMQFAKLILNHKLHIMEGANHCYTAHLEELGAVVLDFMKSSQVFRCMIEKQKCNL
;
A
#
# COMPACT_ATOMS: atom_id res chain seq x y z
N MET A 1 15.42 55.60 23.10
CA MET A 1 15.50 54.71 21.93
C MET A 1 15.30 53.30 22.43
N ALA A 2 14.15 52.73 22.20
CA ALA A 2 13.83 51.36 22.65
C ALA A 2 14.01 50.43 21.42
N GLU A 3 14.92 49.48 21.53
CA GLU A 3 15.18 48.45 20.52
C GLU A 3 14.02 47.47 20.47
N ARG A 4 13.52 47.18 19.25
CA ARG A 4 12.55 46.12 19.00
C ARG A 4 13.24 44.76 19.09
N PRO A 5 12.60 43.73 19.71
CA PRO A 5 13.13 42.39 19.66
C PRO A 5 13.03 41.79 18.23
N PRO A 6 13.96 40.88 17.88
CA PRO A 6 13.97 40.27 16.56
C PRO A 6 12.76 39.34 16.37
N GLY A 7 12.18 39.44 15.19
CA GLY A 7 10.98 38.70 14.82
C GLY A 7 11.12 37.20 14.96
N SER A 8 10.13 36.59 15.56
CA SER A 8 9.88 35.15 15.57
C SER A 8 9.65 34.67 14.14
N ASN A 9 10.54 33.81 13.65
CA ASN A 9 10.33 33.03 12.47
C ASN A 9 9.17 32.04 12.76
N GLU A 10 7.95 32.45 12.52
CA GLU A 10 6.83 31.53 12.35
C GLU A 10 7.10 30.74 11.07
N LYS A 11 7.54 29.48 11.24
CA LYS A 11 7.43 28.47 10.18
C LYS A 11 5.96 28.41 9.80
N LEU A 12 5.61 28.93 8.63
CA LEU A 12 4.34 28.63 7.98
C LEU A 12 4.20 27.11 7.88
N VAL A 13 3.47 26.54 8.82
CA VAL A 13 2.95 25.17 8.69
C VAL A 13 1.93 25.29 7.57
N SER A 14 2.28 24.84 6.36
CA SER A 14 1.33 24.78 5.25
C SER A 14 0.12 23.97 5.72
N GLU A 15 -1.05 24.56 5.66
CA GLU A 15 -2.30 23.86 6.01
C GLU A 15 -2.41 22.61 5.12
N VAL A 16 -2.52 21.44 5.78
CA VAL A 16 -2.77 20.18 5.09
C VAL A 16 -4.19 20.23 4.56
N SER A 17 -4.33 20.30 3.24
CA SER A 17 -5.64 20.18 2.60
C SER A 17 -5.92 18.73 2.23
N GLN A 18 -7.16 18.32 2.39
CA GLN A 18 -7.65 17.01 1.96
C GLN A 18 -8.65 17.17 0.84
N SER A 19 -8.43 16.52 -0.29
CA SER A 19 -9.34 16.55 -1.44
C SER A 19 -9.64 15.15 -1.96
N LYS A 20 -10.89 14.92 -2.36
CA LYS A 20 -11.32 13.69 -3.02
C LYS A 20 -10.94 13.76 -4.49
N ILE A 21 -10.19 12.77 -4.95
CA ILE A 21 -9.73 12.65 -6.35
C ILE A 21 -10.34 11.38 -6.94
N THR A 22 -10.76 11.51 -8.19
CA THR A 22 -11.24 10.37 -8.99
C THR A 22 -10.29 10.16 -10.17
N VAL A 23 -9.78 8.94 -10.31
CA VAL A 23 -8.88 8.53 -11.39
C VAL A 23 -9.57 7.47 -12.21
N GLN A 24 -9.63 7.62 -13.53
CA GLN A 24 -10.15 6.59 -14.41
C GLN A 24 -9.06 5.55 -14.69
N ASN A 25 -9.37 4.27 -14.43
CA ASN A 25 -8.45 3.19 -14.78
C ASN A 25 -8.57 2.80 -16.26
N LYS A 26 -7.68 1.92 -16.72
CA LYS A 26 -7.66 1.48 -18.13
C LYS A 26 -8.93 0.73 -18.58
N HIS A 27 -9.76 0.30 -17.65
CA HIS A 27 -11.02 -0.38 -17.90
C HIS A 27 -12.23 0.55 -17.91
N GLY A 28 -12.00 1.86 -17.75
CA GLY A 28 -13.05 2.88 -17.73
C GLY A 28 -13.72 3.04 -16.36
N GLU A 29 -13.26 2.35 -15.31
CA GLU A 29 -13.82 2.44 -13.96
C GLU A 29 -13.18 3.59 -13.19
N LYS A 30 -13.97 4.25 -12.34
CA LYS A 30 -13.52 5.35 -11.49
C LYS A 30 -12.95 4.80 -10.19
N LEU A 31 -11.66 5.04 -9.95
CA LEU A 31 -10.99 4.81 -8.69
C LEU A 31 -11.09 6.07 -7.83
N VAL A 32 -11.56 5.93 -6.60
CA VAL A 32 -11.79 7.04 -5.68
C VAL A 32 -10.73 7.04 -4.59
N GLY A 33 -10.09 8.20 -4.39
CA GLY A 33 -9.06 8.36 -3.38
C GLY A 33 -9.11 9.71 -2.67
N LEU A 34 -8.30 9.85 -1.63
CA LEU A 34 -8.11 11.05 -0.84
C LEU A 34 -6.66 11.50 -0.95
N LEU A 35 -6.46 12.70 -1.48
CA LEU A 35 -5.17 13.36 -1.53
C LEU A 35 -4.99 14.25 -0.31
N HIS A 36 -3.99 13.97 0.50
CA HIS A 36 -3.49 14.83 1.57
C HIS A 36 -2.36 15.67 0.99
N TYR A 37 -2.66 16.90 0.64
CA TYR A 37 -1.70 17.82 0.04
C TYR A 37 -1.17 18.80 1.09
N ASN A 38 0.15 18.93 1.16
CA ASN A 38 0.85 19.82 2.08
C ASN A 38 1.79 20.82 1.38
N GLY A 39 1.51 21.12 0.11
CA GLY A 39 2.37 21.97 -0.71
C GLY A 39 3.47 21.22 -1.49
N SER A 40 3.74 19.94 -1.17
CA SER A 40 4.77 19.13 -1.82
C SER A 40 4.26 18.43 -3.07
N ARG A 41 5.08 18.45 -4.14
CA ARG A 41 4.86 17.62 -5.32
C ARG A 41 5.37 16.17 -5.16
N LYS A 42 6.07 15.87 -4.07
CA LYS A 42 6.45 14.50 -3.73
C LYS A 42 5.25 13.78 -3.18
N LEU A 43 4.91 12.66 -3.81
CA LEU A 43 3.71 11.90 -3.51
C LEU A 43 4.06 10.47 -3.10
N VAL A 44 3.43 10.02 -2.04
CA VAL A 44 3.37 8.61 -1.66
C VAL A 44 1.98 8.08 -1.97
N ILE A 45 1.92 6.96 -2.70
CA ILE A 45 0.66 6.25 -2.98
C ILE A 45 0.51 5.14 -1.96
N VAL A 46 -0.64 5.07 -1.30
CA VAL A 46 -0.96 4.05 -0.28
C VAL A 46 -2.07 3.14 -0.80
N CYS A 47 -1.79 1.84 -0.80
CA CYS A 47 -2.63 0.78 -1.36
C CYS A 47 -3.14 -0.13 -0.25
N HIS A 48 -4.44 -0.33 -0.17
CA HIS A 48 -5.07 -1.19 0.83
C HIS A 48 -4.96 -2.69 0.47
N GLY A 49 -5.23 -3.54 1.46
CA GLY A 49 -5.23 -5.00 1.32
C GLY A 49 -6.55 -5.59 0.83
N PHE A 50 -6.68 -6.90 1.03
CA PHE A 50 -7.84 -7.68 0.63
C PHE A 50 -9.13 -7.19 1.30
N ARG A 51 -10.16 -6.82 0.51
CA ARG A 51 -11.47 -6.34 0.98
C ARG A 51 -11.40 -5.22 2.02
N SER A 52 -10.41 -4.38 1.90
CA SER A 52 -10.19 -3.22 2.75
C SER A 52 -10.59 -1.94 2.01
N SER A 53 -10.29 -0.80 2.58
CA SER A 53 -10.50 0.50 1.95
C SER A 53 -9.40 1.49 2.32
N LYS A 54 -9.35 2.60 1.60
CA LYS A 54 -8.47 3.75 1.89
C LYS A 54 -8.63 4.32 3.29
N ASP A 55 -9.77 4.04 3.97
CA ASP A 55 -10.15 4.65 5.25
C ASP A 55 -9.79 3.80 6.48
N GLU A 56 -9.13 2.66 6.28
CA GLU A 56 -8.61 1.85 7.38
C GLU A 56 -7.60 2.64 8.24
N LYS A 57 -7.64 2.42 9.54
CA LYS A 57 -6.82 3.18 10.53
C LYS A 57 -5.33 3.17 10.20
N ILE A 58 -4.81 2.06 9.70
CA ILE A 58 -3.39 1.94 9.32
C ILE A 58 -3.02 2.95 8.22
N PHE A 59 -3.87 3.13 7.21
CA PHE A 59 -3.59 4.06 6.10
C PHE A 59 -3.83 5.50 6.48
N VAL A 60 -4.82 5.77 7.32
CA VAL A 60 -5.06 7.11 7.88
C VAL A 60 -3.88 7.55 8.73
N SER A 61 -3.38 6.67 9.61
CA SER A 61 -2.22 6.95 10.47
C SER A 61 -0.95 7.19 9.66
N LEU A 62 -0.65 6.32 8.69
CA LEU A 62 0.50 6.48 7.78
C LEU A 62 0.39 7.78 6.96
N GLY A 63 -0.79 8.06 6.42
CA GLY A 63 -1.05 9.31 5.69
C GLY A 63 -0.74 10.54 6.54
N SER A 64 -1.23 10.58 7.78
CA SER A 64 -0.97 11.68 8.71
C SER A 64 0.51 11.80 9.05
N ALA A 65 1.18 10.70 9.39
CA ALA A 65 2.59 10.68 9.75
C ALA A 65 3.49 11.22 8.61
N LEU A 66 3.22 10.82 7.37
CA LEU A 66 3.96 11.26 6.19
C LEU A 66 3.67 12.74 5.87
N THR A 67 2.41 13.15 5.96
CA THR A 67 2.01 14.51 5.61
C THR A 67 2.61 15.56 6.56
N ILE A 68 2.71 15.26 7.87
CA ILE A 68 3.39 16.09 8.86
C ILE A 68 4.88 16.28 8.51
N GLN A 69 5.50 15.32 7.84
CA GLN A 69 6.90 15.37 7.39
C GLN A 69 7.11 16.03 6.02
N GLY A 70 6.11 16.70 5.49
CA GLY A 70 6.23 17.42 4.21
C GLY A 70 6.08 16.55 2.98
N ILE A 71 5.40 15.41 3.07
CA ILE A 71 5.17 14.47 1.96
C ILE A 71 3.67 14.41 1.68
N SER A 72 3.25 14.69 0.44
CA SER A 72 1.85 14.49 0.04
C SER A 72 1.53 13.00 -0.05
N VAL A 73 0.30 12.61 0.30
CA VAL A 73 -0.12 11.21 0.34
C VAL A 73 -1.44 11.04 -0.40
N PHE A 74 -1.50 10.07 -1.29
CA PHE A 74 -2.73 9.64 -1.93
C PHE A 74 -3.10 8.23 -1.47
N ARG A 75 -4.26 8.09 -0.82
CA ARG A 75 -4.87 6.83 -0.42
C ARG A 75 -6.08 6.60 -1.31
N PHE A 76 -6.22 5.43 -1.93
CA PHE A 76 -7.35 5.16 -2.84
C PHE A 76 -7.91 3.75 -2.64
N ASP A 77 -9.14 3.56 -3.10
CA ASP A 77 -9.79 2.27 -3.16
C ASP A 77 -9.53 1.62 -4.52
N PHE A 78 -9.10 0.37 -4.54
CA PHE A 78 -9.01 -0.44 -5.77
C PHE A 78 -10.40 -0.66 -6.38
N ALA A 79 -10.46 -0.94 -7.69
CA ALA A 79 -11.70 -1.29 -8.36
C ALA A 79 -12.48 -2.39 -7.62
N GLY A 80 -13.78 -2.17 -7.42
CA GLY A 80 -14.65 -3.07 -6.67
C GLY A 80 -14.52 -3.01 -5.15
N ASN A 81 -13.79 -2.02 -4.60
CA ASN A 81 -13.67 -1.80 -3.16
C ASN A 81 -14.08 -0.38 -2.79
N GLY A 82 -14.52 -0.18 -1.55
CA GLY A 82 -14.86 1.11 -0.98
C GLY A 82 -15.82 1.92 -1.85
N GLU A 83 -15.38 3.11 -2.26
CA GLU A 83 -16.15 4.03 -3.12
C GLU A 83 -15.82 3.91 -4.62
N SER A 84 -14.86 3.06 -4.99
CA SER A 84 -14.45 2.85 -6.39
C SER A 84 -15.47 2.01 -7.15
N GLU A 85 -15.64 2.31 -8.44
CA GLU A 85 -16.45 1.52 -9.36
C GLU A 85 -15.86 0.12 -9.61
N GLY A 86 -16.62 -0.73 -10.24
CA GLY A 86 -16.22 -2.10 -10.55
C GLY A 86 -16.78 -3.14 -9.60
N VAL A 87 -16.33 -4.38 -9.77
CA VAL A 87 -16.77 -5.53 -8.95
C VAL A 87 -15.56 -6.16 -8.28
N PHE A 88 -15.66 -6.38 -6.97
CA PHE A 88 -14.62 -7.08 -6.22
C PHE A 88 -14.38 -8.48 -6.80
N ARG A 89 -13.11 -8.84 -7.02
CA ARG A 89 -12.69 -10.18 -7.46
C ARG A 89 -11.64 -10.75 -6.53
N TYR A 90 -11.78 -12.02 -6.21
CA TYR A 90 -10.79 -12.77 -5.42
C TYR A 90 -9.53 -13.01 -6.26
N GLY A 91 -8.33 -12.71 -5.72
CA GLY A 91 -7.09 -13.00 -6.44
C GLY A 91 -6.73 -12.06 -7.61
N ASN A 92 -7.32 -10.88 -7.71
CA ASN A 92 -7.25 -9.94 -8.83
C ASN A 92 -5.93 -9.12 -8.92
N TYR A 93 -4.78 -9.75 -8.69
CA TYR A 93 -3.49 -9.05 -8.52
C TYR A 93 -3.03 -8.27 -9.73
N LYS A 94 -3.19 -8.83 -10.93
CA LYS A 94 -2.81 -8.17 -12.19
C LYS A 94 -3.61 -6.88 -12.41
N ARG A 95 -4.93 -6.96 -12.19
CA ARG A 95 -5.82 -5.81 -12.38
C ARG A 95 -5.56 -4.72 -11.33
N GLU A 96 -5.29 -5.10 -10.08
CA GLU A 96 -4.90 -4.13 -9.06
C GLU A 96 -3.57 -3.45 -9.36
N ALA A 97 -2.61 -4.16 -9.97
CA ALA A 97 -1.38 -3.56 -10.49
C ALA A 97 -1.67 -2.54 -11.61
N GLU A 98 -2.66 -2.81 -12.47
CA GLU A 98 -3.12 -1.90 -13.50
C GLU A 98 -3.82 -0.65 -12.92
N ASP A 99 -4.58 -0.81 -11.84
CA ASP A 99 -5.17 0.31 -11.10
C ASP A 99 -4.07 1.22 -10.52
N ILE A 100 -3.05 0.65 -9.87
CA ILE A 100 -1.90 1.41 -9.37
C ILE A 100 -1.21 2.16 -10.50
N ARG A 101 -1.00 1.51 -11.65
CA ARG A 101 -0.39 2.15 -12.82
C ARG A 101 -1.22 3.34 -13.31
N SER A 102 -2.55 3.20 -13.36
CA SER A 102 -3.44 4.28 -13.76
C SER A 102 -3.35 5.48 -12.80
N VAL A 103 -3.27 5.21 -11.49
CA VAL A 103 -3.06 6.23 -10.46
C VAL A 103 -1.71 6.91 -10.61
N ILE A 104 -0.62 6.16 -10.84
CA ILE A 104 0.72 6.71 -11.08
C ILE A 104 0.69 7.66 -12.28
N LEU A 105 0.17 7.21 -13.42
CA LEU A 105 0.13 8.00 -14.65
C LEU A 105 -0.67 9.29 -14.45
N TYR A 106 -1.83 9.21 -13.81
CA TYR A 106 -2.64 10.39 -13.49
C TYR A 106 -1.83 11.44 -12.71
N PHE A 107 -1.11 11.04 -11.65
CA PHE A 107 -0.36 11.99 -10.85
C PHE A 107 0.92 12.50 -11.54
N LEU A 108 1.56 11.70 -12.38
CA LEU A 108 2.67 12.16 -13.22
C LEU A 108 2.22 13.25 -14.20
N GLU A 109 1.05 13.11 -14.83
CA GLU A 109 0.44 14.13 -15.70
C GLU A 109 0.12 15.43 -14.93
N GLN A 110 -0.16 15.33 -13.63
CA GLN A 110 -0.36 16.49 -12.75
C GLN A 110 0.95 17.05 -12.18
N ASN A 111 2.13 16.65 -12.72
CA ASN A 111 3.46 17.06 -12.29
C ASN A 111 3.80 16.67 -10.83
N TYR A 112 3.26 15.57 -10.32
CA TYR A 112 3.72 14.96 -9.07
C TYR A 112 4.92 14.04 -9.34
N GLU A 113 5.79 13.90 -8.34
CA GLU A 113 6.88 12.94 -8.30
C GLU A 113 6.50 11.78 -7.38
N ILE A 114 6.39 10.58 -7.91
CA ILE A 114 6.04 9.40 -7.09
C ILE A 114 7.29 8.97 -6.31
N SER A 115 7.32 9.29 -5.03
CA SER A 115 8.45 9.03 -4.13
C SER A 115 8.47 7.62 -3.59
N ALA A 116 7.30 7.03 -3.33
CA ALA A 116 7.17 5.66 -2.86
C ALA A 116 5.76 5.11 -3.10
N ILE A 117 5.65 3.78 -3.10
CA ILE A 117 4.38 3.05 -2.96
C ILE A 117 4.40 2.26 -1.66
N ILE A 118 3.34 2.38 -0.88
CA ILE A 118 3.12 1.59 0.33
C ILE A 118 1.96 0.64 0.07
N GLY A 119 2.20 -0.67 0.18
CA GLY A 119 1.17 -1.70 0.01
C GLY A 119 0.99 -2.53 1.28
N HIS A 120 -0.26 -2.73 1.70
CA HIS A 120 -0.60 -3.67 2.76
C HIS A 120 -1.07 -4.98 2.14
N SER A 121 -0.38 -6.07 2.48
CA SER A 121 -0.68 -7.42 1.96
C SER A 121 -0.41 -7.63 0.46
N LYS A 122 0.16 -6.64 -0.28
CA LYS A 122 0.42 -6.67 -1.73
C LYS A 122 1.66 -5.84 -2.08
N VAL A 123 2.40 -6.23 -3.12
CA VAL A 123 3.65 -5.56 -3.58
C VAL A 123 3.52 -5.14 -5.05
N TYR A 124 4.01 -3.93 -5.37
CA TYR A 124 4.15 -3.38 -6.73
C TYR A 124 5.54 -2.74 -6.91
N HIS A 125 6.20 -2.86 -8.08
CA HIS A 125 7.65 -2.66 -8.19
C HIS A 125 8.17 -1.62 -9.20
N ASP A 126 7.33 -0.84 -9.89
CA ASP A 126 7.80 0.13 -10.91
C ASP A 126 8.15 1.52 -10.34
N VAL A 127 8.70 1.58 -9.12
CA VAL A 127 9.08 2.83 -8.44
C VAL A 127 10.39 2.68 -7.68
N HIS A 128 10.98 3.80 -7.24
CA HIS A 128 12.25 3.79 -6.53
C HIS A 128 12.20 3.25 -5.11
N ILE A 129 11.07 3.37 -4.43
CA ILE A 129 10.87 2.89 -3.06
C ILE A 129 9.53 2.15 -2.97
N VAL A 130 9.58 0.93 -2.47
CA VAL A 130 8.42 0.12 -2.16
C VAL A 130 8.43 -0.25 -0.68
N ILE A 131 7.30 -0.08 -0.03
CA ILE A 131 7.11 -0.46 1.37
C ILE A 131 5.99 -1.50 1.41
N ASN A 132 6.39 -2.72 1.74
CA ASN A 132 5.52 -3.87 1.87
C ASN A 132 5.16 -4.08 3.35
N ILE A 133 3.91 -3.88 3.70
CA ILE A 133 3.40 -4.05 5.07
C ILE A 133 2.61 -5.35 5.12
N SER A 134 3.04 -6.33 5.91
CA SER A 134 2.39 -7.64 6.10
C SER A 134 2.03 -8.34 4.79
N GLY A 135 2.90 -8.24 3.77
CA GLY A 135 2.66 -8.83 2.45
C GLY A 135 2.65 -10.35 2.50
N ARG A 136 1.71 -10.98 1.78
CA ARG A 136 1.64 -12.43 1.63
C ARG A 136 2.53 -12.87 0.47
N PHE A 137 3.45 -13.80 0.75
CA PHE A 137 4.28 -14.42 -0.27
C PHE A 137 3.66 -15.72 -0.80
N ALA A 138 3.23 -16.60 0.10
CA ALA A 138 2.64 -17.89 -0.22
C ALA A 138 1.13 -17.74 -0.48
N LEU A 139 0.74 -17.43 -1.74
CA LEU A 139 -0.63 -17.10 -2.11
C LEU A 139 -1.60 -18.29 -2.00
N GLU A 140 -1.10 -19.51 -2.04
CA GLU A 140 -1.85 -20.74 -1.82
C GLU A 140 -2.30 -20.93 -0.37
N ARG A 141 -1.64 -20.27 0.59
CA ARG A 141 -1.98 -20.37 2.01
C ARG A 141 -3.24 -19.58 2.36
N GLY A 142 -3.98 -20.08 3.34
CA GLY A 142 -5.18 -19.42 3.89
C GLY A 142 -6.43 -19.56 3.00
N ILE A 143 -6.35 -20.26 1.86
CA ILE A 143 -7.50 -20.52 0.98
C ILE A 143 -8.48 -21.47 1.68
N GLU A 144 -8.00 -22.59 2.21
CA GLU A 144 -8.84 -23.56 2.91
C GLU A 144 -9.57 -22.96 4.11
N GLY A 145 -8.91 -22.10 4.87
CA GLY A 145 -9.52 -21.42 6.02
C GLY A 145 -10.68 -20.50 5.64
N ARG A 146 -10.70 -20.00 4.40
CA ARG A 146 -11.76 -19.11 3.88
C ARG A 146 -12.84 -19.82 3.09
N LEU A 147 -12.45 -20.80 2.27
CA LEU A 147 -13.34 -21.44 1.30
C LEU A 147 -13.79 -22.84 1.72
N GLY A 148 -13.18 -23.42 2.78
CA GLY A 148 -13.38 -24.81 3.20
C GLY A 148 -12.37 -25.75 2.55
N LYS A 149 -12.15 -26.92 3.18
CA LYS A 149 -11.19 -27.92 2.67
C LYS A 149 -11.59 -28.51 1.32
N ASP A 150 -12.88 -28.49 1.04
CA ASP A 150 -13.52 -29.02 -0.19
C ASP A 150 -13.59 -27.99 -1.34
N PHE A 151 -12.93 -26.83 -1.20
CA PHE A 151 -13.07 -25.73 -2.14
C PHE A 151 -12.76 -26.10 -3.60
N ARG A 152 -11.80 -27.02 -3.83
CA ARG A 152 -11.44 -27.46 -5.19
C ARG A 152 -12.59 -28.21 -5.86
N GLN A 153 -13.20 -29.17 -5.13
CA GLN A 153 -14.33 -29.96 -5.61
C GLN A 153 -15.56 -29.07 -5.88
N ARG A 154 -15.80 -28.10 -5.01
CA ARG A 154 -16.93 -27.15 -5.17
C ARG A 154 -16.73 -26.25 -6.39
N ILE A 155 -15.54 -25.70 -6.58
CA ILE A 155 -15.25 -24.87 -7.75
C ILE A 155 -15.32 -25.67 -9.05
N GLU A 156 -14.78 -26.89 -9.08
CA GLU A 156 -14.84 -27.78 -10.23
C GLU A 156 -16.29 -28.14 -10.60
N LYS A 157 -17.13 -28.39 -9.60
CA LYS A 157 -18.53 -28.75 -9.80
C LYS A 157 -19.42 -27.59 -10.17
N ASP A 158 -19.30 -26.46 -9.46
CA ASP A 158 -20.27 -25.37 -9.50
C ASP A 158 -19.73 -24.12 -10.25
N GLY A 159 -18.42 -24.08 -10.58
CA GLY A 159 -17.74 -22.96 -11.23
C GLY A 159 -17.44 -21.77 -10.30
N PHE A 160 -18.01 -21.76 -9.11
CA PHE A 160 -17.81 -20.68 -8.13
C PHE A 160 -18.12 -21.11 -6.68
N ILE A 161 -17.67 -20.28 -5.73
CA ILE A 161 -18.02 -20.39 -4.31
C ILE A 161 -18.50 -19.02 -3.84
N ASP A 162 -19.71 -18.97 -3.29
CA ASP A 162 -20.21 -17.79 -2.57
C ASP A 162 -19.72 -17.83 -1.12
N VAL A 163 -18.93 -16.82 -0.76
CA VAL A 163 -18.47 -16.62 0.63
C VAL A 163 -19.52 -15.81 1.37
N LYS A 164 -19.89 -16.29 2.56
CA LYS A 164 -20.87 -15.67 3.44
C LYS A 164 -20.22 -15.32 4.78
N ASP A 165 -20.70 -14.26 5.40
CA ASP A 165 -20.31 -13.92 6.77
C ASP A 165 -20.90 -14.88 7.81
N LYS A 166 -20.58 -14.65 9.10
CA LYS A 166 -21.05 -15.48 10.21
C LYS A 166 -22.59 -15.48 10.37
N THR A 167 -23.29 -14.51 9.77
CA THR A 167 -24.76 -14.40 9.78
C THR A 167 -25.40 -15.10 8.57
N GLY A 168 -24.61 -15.61 7.63
CA GLY A 168 -25.06 -16.23 6.39
C GLY A 168 -25.27 -15.22 5.25
N LYS A 169 -25.00 -13.94 5.45
CA LYS A 169 -25.12 -12.91 4.43
C LYS A 169 -23.98 -13.04 3.41
N PHE A 170 -24.33 -12.92 2.12
CA PHE A 170 -23.36 -12.93 1.03
C PHE A 170 -22.33 -11.80 1.19
N GLU A 171 -21.09 -12.13 1.03
CA GLU A 171 -19.96 -11.19 1.07
C GLU A 171 -19.32 -11.00 -0.31
N TYR A 172 -18.91 -12.09 -0.95
CA TYR A 172 -18.30 -12.08 -2.29
C TYR A 172 -18.31 -13.46 -2.92
N ARG A 173 -18.11 -13.49 -4.24
CA ARG A 173 -17.99 -14.72 -5.02
C ARG A 173 -16.54 -14.97 -5.40
N VAL A 174 -16.10 -16.22 -5.27
CA VAL A 174 -14.84 -16.71 -5.82
C VAL A 174 -15.18 -17.56 -7.03
N THR A 175 -14.76 -17.12 -8.22
CA THR A 175 -14.90 -17.90 -9.45
C THR A 175 -13.67 -18.77 -9.68
N GLU A 176 -13.79 -19.78 -10.54
CA GLU A 176 -12.64 -20.59 -10.96
C GLU A 176 -11.52 -19.72 -11.53
N GLU A 177 -11.86 -18.76 -12.43
CA GLU A 177 -10.91 -17.81 -13.01
C GLU A 177 -10.17 -17.02 -11.95
N SER A 178 -10.89 -16.46 -10.96
CA SER A 178 -10.30 -15.63 -9.90
C SER A 178 -9.43 -16.43 -8.93
N LEU A 179 -9.79 -17.68 -8.65
CA LEU A 179 -8.95 -18.60 -7.88
C LEU A 179 -7.70 -18.98 -8.64
N LYS A 180 -7.83 -19.26 -9.94
CA LYS A 180 -6.71 -19.58 -10.83
C LYS A 180 -5.72 -18.40 -10.91
N ASP A 181 -6.19 -17.17 -11.12
CA ASP A 181 -5.34 -15.97 -11.13
C ASP A 181 -4.51 -15.85 -9.83
N ARG A 182 -5.14 -16.12 -8.67
CA ARG A 182 -4.43 -16.14 -7.39
C ARG A 182 -3.35 -17.23 -7.33
N LEU A 183 -3.66 -18.44 -7.78
CA LEU A 183 -2.76 -19.59 -7.67
C LEU A 183 -1.63 -19.56 -8.73
N GLU A 184 -1.86 -18.93 -9.87
CA GLU A 184 -0.88 -18.77 -10.94
C GLU A 184 0.00 -17.52 -10.78
N THR A 185 -0.31 -16.64 -9.83
CA THR A 185 0.53 -15.47 -9.54
C THR A 185 1.84 -15.92 -8.90
N ASP A 186 2.93 -15.83 -9.66
CA ASP A 186 4.28 -16.21 -9.22
C ASP A 186 4.94 -15.07 -8.44
N MET A 187 4.81 -15.12 -7.10
CA MET A 187 5.44 -14.15 -6.20
C MET A 187 6.97 -14.19 -6.25
N ARG A 188 7.57 -15.36 -6.56
CA ARG A 188 9.03 -15.48 -6.71
C ARG A 188 9.49 -14.71 -7.95
N ALA A 189 8.86 -14.93 -9.09
CA ALA A 189 9.16 -14.19 -10.31
C ALA A 189 8.96 -12.69 -10.14
N ALA A 190 7.86 -12.29 -9.47
CA ALA A 190 7.59 -10.89 -9.14
C ALA A 190 8.72 -10.26 -8.29
N CYS A 191 9.20 -10.95 -7.25
CA CYS A 191 10.32 -10.47 -6.44
C CYS A 191 11.63 -10.33 -7.24
N LEU A 192 11.95 -11.30 -8.09
CA LEU A 192 13.16 -11.33 -8.89
C LEU A 192 13.15 -10.29 -10.03
N SER A 193 11.97 -9.81 -10.44
CA SER A 193 11.83 -8.76 -11.46
C SER A 193 12.01 -7.34 -10.90
N ILE A 194 12.11 -7.18 -9.59
CA ILE A 194 12.32 -5.86 -8.97
C ILE A 194 13.71 -5.35 -9.33
N ASP A 195 13.79 -4.14 -9.91
CA ASP A 195 15.05 -3.50 -10.26
C ASP A 195 15.93 -3.31 -9.02
N MET A 196 17.24 -3.57 -9.14
CA MET A 196 18.22 -3.37 -8.07
C MET A 196 18.27 -1.92 -7.54
N LYS A 197 17.83 -0.94 -8.33
CA LYS A 197 17.71 0.46 -7.91
C LYS A 197 16.49 0.71 -7.04
N CYS A 198 15.49 -0.16 -7.10
CA CYS A 198 14.32 -0.08 -6.24
C CYS A 198 14.69 -0.56 -4.82
N ARG A 199 14.51 0.31 -3.84
CA ARG A 199 14.69 -0.06 -2.43
C ARG A 199 13.38 -0.58 -1.86
N VAL A 200 13.43 -1.74 -1.25
CA VAL A 200 12.24 -2.38 -0.67
C VAL A 200 12.40 -2.50 0.85
N LEU A 201 11.38 -2.06 1.57
CA LEU A 201 11.21 -2.34 2.99
C LEU A 201 10.06 -3.33 3.15
N THR A 202 10.27 -4.42 3.86
CA THR A 202 9.16 -5.23 4.39
C THR A 202 9.06 -5.00 5.90
N VAL A 203 7.88 -4.55 6.36
CA VAL A 203 7.52 -4.50 7.78
C VAL A 203 6.50 -5.60 8.04
N HIS A 204 6.72 -6.41 9.09
CA HIS A 204 5.81 -7.51 9.43
C HIS A 204 5.65 -7.66 10.93
N GLY A 205 4.42 -7.85 11.38
CA GLY A 205 4.14 -8.07 12.79
C GLY A 205 4.52 -9.49 13.25
N SER A 206 5.22 -9.63 14.39
CA SER A 206 5.59 -10.96 14.90
C SER A 206 4.38 -11.77 15.39
N LYS A 207 3.24 -11.13 15.66
CA LYS A 207 1.96 -11.75 16.03
C LYS A 207 0.90 -11.58 14.95
N ASP A 208 1.31 -11.52 13.69
CA ASP A 208 0.39 -11.46 12.55
C ASP A 208 -0.37 -12.80 12.44
N GLU A 209 -1.66 -12.74 12.73
CA GLU A 209 -2.57 -13.92 12.74
C GLU A 209 -3.13 -14.25 11.35
N ILE A 210 -2.91 -13.39 10.36
CA ILE A 210 -3.42 -13.53 8.99
C ILE A 210 -2.35 -14.03 8.04
N VAL A 211 -1.17 -13.38 8.07
CA VAL A 211 -0.03 -13.69 7.22
C VAL A 211 1.16 -14.03 8.11
N PRO A 212 1.69 -15.26 8.03
CA PRO A 212 2.80 -15.65 8.90
C PRO A 212 4.07 -14.85 8.57
N ALA A 213 4.87 -14.53 9.61
CA ALA A 213 6.09 -13.73 9.46
C ALA A 213 7.15 -14.37 8.54
N GLU A 214 7.06 -15.68 8.31
CA GLU A 214 7.88 -16.43 7.36
C GLU A 214 7.73 -15.93 5.93
N ASP A 215 6.56 -15.39 5.57
CA ASP A 215 6.32 -14.78 4.26
C ASP A 215 7.23 -13.56 4.07
N ALA A 216 7.43 -12.74 5.11
CA ALA A 216 8.35 -11.60 5.08
C ALA A 216 9.80 -12.02 4.85
N MET A 217 10.21 -13.15 5.40
CA MET A 217 11.55 -13.71 5.20
C MET A 217 11.77 -14.19 3.75
N GLN A 218 10.71 -14.62 3.04
CA GLN A 218 10.84 -14.99 1.62
C GLN A 218 11.12 -13.75 0.75
N PHE A 219 10.44 -12.63 1.00
CA PHE A 219 10.76 -11.37 0.32
C PHE A 219 12.23 -10.96 0.56
N ALA A 220 12.69 -11.05 1.82
CA ALA A 220 14.07 -10.69 2.17
C ALA A 220 15.14 -11.56 1.50
N LYS A 221 14.83 -12.81 1.22
CA LYS A 221 15.76 -13.74 0.52
C LYS A 221 15.88 -13.48 -0.98
N LEU A 222 14.84 -12.93 -1.60
CA LEU A 222 14.72 -12.83 -3.05
C LEU A 222 15.01 -11.44 -3.60
N ILE A 223 14.65 -10.39 -2.84
CA ILE A 223 14.79 -9.01 -3.28
C ILE A 223 16.18 -8.50 -2.89
N LEU A 224 16.99 -8.11 -3.87
CA LEU A 224 18.39 -7.75 -3.66
C LEU A 224 18.58 -6.50 -2.78
N ASN A 225 17.82 -5.42 -3.05
CA ASN A 225 17.91 -4.16 -2.29
C ASN A 225 16.79 -4.09 -1.27
N HIS A 226 16.87 -4.93 -0.25
CA HIS A 226 15.80 -5.17 0.72
C HIS A 226 16.23 -4.89 2.16
N LYS A 227 15.32 -4.31 2.93
CA LYS A 227 15.39 -4.21 4.41
C LYS A 227 14.18 -4.93 5.01
N LEU A 228 14.42 -5.84 5.94
CA LEU A 228 13.37 -6.51 6.72
C LEU A 228 13.28 -5.86 8.10
N HIS A 229 12.05 -5.58 8.54
CA HIS A 229 11.76 -5.14 9.90
C HIS A 229 10.62 -5.99 10.48
N ILE A 230 10.93 -6.83 11.45
CA ILE A 230 9.91 -7.56 12.22
C ILE A 230 9.54 -6.70 13.42
N MET A 231 8.28 -6.31 13.49
CA MET A 231 7.75 -5.50 14.59
C MET A 231 7.21 -6.41 15.68
N GLU A 232 7.90 -6.41 16.83
CA GLU A 232 7.58 -7.33 17.92
C GLU A 232 6.21 -7.03 18.55
N GLY A 233 5.39 -8.06 18.71
CA GLY A 233 4.05 -7.95 19.29
C GLY A 233 2.98 -7.38 18.36
N ALA A 234 3.32 -6.88 17.17
CA ALA A 234 2.36 -6.31 16.23
C ALA A 234 1.51 -7.40 15.55
N ASN A 235 0.22 -7.14 15.45
CA ASN A 235 -0.75 -7.97 14.70
C ASN A 235 -0.81 -7.52 13.22
N HIS A 236 -1.64 -8.17 12.41
CA HIS A 236 -1.78 -7.88 10.97
C HIS A 236 -2.13 -6.41 10.67
N CYS A 237 -2.98 -5.80 11.46
CA CYS A 237 -3.43 -4.41 11.30
C CYS A 237 -2.64 -3.39 12.13
N TYR A 238 -1.61 -3.81 12.86
CA TYR A 238 -0.77 -2.93 13.70
C TYR A 238 -1.55 -2.10 14.72
N THR A 239 -2.64 -2.63 15.26
CA THR A 239 -3.62 -1.86 16.05
C THR A 239 -3.03 -1.11 17.24
N ALA A 240 -1.99 -1.66 17.90
CA ALA A 240 -1.27 -1.05 19.01
C ALA A 240 0.09 -0.44 18.58
N HIS A 241 0.47 -0.49 17.29
CA HIS A 241 1.80 -0.13 16.80
C HIS A 241 1.79 0.85 15.63
N LEU A 242 0.68 1.61 15.44
CA LEU A 242 0.53 2.51 14.30
C LEU A 242 1.58 3.64 14.27
N GLU A 243 1.93 4.20 15.42
CA GLU A 243 2.96 5.24 15.52
C GLU A 243 4.36 4.68 15.21
N GLU A 244 4.68 3.50 15.76
CA GLU A 244 5.93 2.81 15.51
C GLU A 244 6.07 2.44 14.02
N LEU A 245 5.00 1.94 13.39
CA LEU A 245 4.97 1.68 11.96
C LEU A 245 5.26 2.94 11.15
N GLY A 246 4.64 4.06 11.49
CA GLY A 246 4.89 5.35 10.87
C GLY A 246 6.36 5.78 10.98
N ALA A 247 6.96 5.61 12.16
CA ALA A 247 8.37 5.93 12.42
C ALA A 247 9.32 5.06 11.58
N VAL A 248 9.09 3.74 11.51
CA VAL A 248 9.89 2.80 10.71
C VAL A 248 9.84 3.15 9.22
N VAL A 249 8.64 3.44 8.70
CA VAL A 249 8.43 3.84 7.30
C VAL A 249 9.18 5.15 7.00
N LEU A 250 9.03 6.16 7.84
CA LEU A 250 9.71 7.46 7.69
C LEU A 250 11.23 7.34 7.75
N ASP A 251 11.77 6.56 8.69
CA ASP A 251 13.21 6.33 8.80
C ASP A 251 13.77 5.68 7.53
N PHE A 252 13.09 4.67 7.00
CA PHE A 252 13.49 4.02 5.77
C PHE A 252 13.46 4.98 4.56
N MET A 253 12.43 5.80 4.44
CA MET A 253 12.34 6.79 3.37
C MET A 253 13.45 7.85 3.49
N LYS A 254 13.72 8.37 4.69
CA LYS A 254 14.79 9.37 4.94
C LYS A 254 16.20 8.81 4.70
N SER A 255 16.42 7.55 4.97
CA SER A 255 17.71 6.89 4.75
C SER A 255 18.03 6.61 3.29
N SER A 256 17.05 6.75 2.37
CA SER A 256 17.31 6.55 0.94
C SER A 256 18.06 7.73 0.35
N GLN A 257 19.10 7.45 -0.46
CA GLN A 257 19.92 8.50 -1.10
C GLN A 257 19.10 9.44 -1.99
N VAL A 258 18.04 8.93 -2.61
CA VAL A 258 17.09 9.72 -3.40
C VAL A 258 16.44 10.80 -2.53
N PHE A 259 16.03 10.43 -1.31
CA PHE A 259 15.42 11.38 -0.38
C PHE A 259 16.43 12.41 0.17
N ARG A 260 17.69 12.01 0.42
CA ARG A 260 18.75 12.93 0.86
C ARG A 260 19.06 13.98 -0.20
N CYS A 261 19.27 13.58 -1.44
CA CYS A 261 19.53 14.50 -2.55
C CYS A 261 18.39 15.51 -2.76
N MET A 262 17.16 15.11 -2.50
CA MET A 262 15.98 15.96 -2.61
C MET A 262 15.88 16.99 -1.48
N ILE A 263 16.23 16.61 -0.24
CA ILE A 263 16.26 17.54 0.92
C ILE A 263 17.41 18.56 0.76
N GLU A 264 18.56 18.14 0.28
CA GLU A 264 19.71 19.01 0.06
C GLU A 264 19.45 20.06 -1.02
N LYS A 265 18.79 19.70 -2.14
CA LYS A 265 18.36 20.67 -3.16
C LYS A 265 17.35 21.71 -2.66
N GLN A 266 16.48 21.37 -1.71
CA GLN A 266 15.58 22.36 -1.10
C GLN A 266 16.30 23.32 -0.16
N LYS A 267 17.40 22.90 0.50
CA LYS A 267 18.21 23.77 1.36
C LYS A 267 19.10 24.73 0.57
N CYS A 268 19.46 24.39 -0.68
CA CYS A 268 20.27 25.26 -1.54
C CYS A 268 19.43 26.32 -2.29
N ASN A 269 18.11 26.21 -2.29
CA ASN A 269 17.19 27.16 -2.94
C ASN A 269 16.46 28.08 -1.93
N LEU A 270 16.89 28.11 -0.68
CA LEU A 270 16.51 29.05 0.40
C LEU A 270 17.73 29.92 0.78
#